data_41cf1a35f9ec662ff474490c5a56b37c
#
_entry.id   41cf1a35f9ec662ff474490c5a56b37c
#
_cell.length_a   1.000
_cell.length_b   1.000
_cell.length_c   1.000
_cell.angle_alpha   90.00
_cell.angle_beta   90.00
_cell.angle_gamma   90.00
#
_symmetry.space_group_name_H-M   'P 1'
#
loop_
_entity.id
_entity.type
_entity.pdbx_description
1 polymer ?
#
loop_
_entity_poly.entity_id
_entity_poly.type
_entity_poly.pdbx_seq_one_letter_code
_entity_poly.pdbx_strand_id
1 'polypeptide(L)'
;MMRMNAKEAEQLLINGDPIQLGQLAGAEARKRFGDRITFIVDRNINYTNVCVNEGRFCAFFRRKESKDAYLLTFDEILGKVREAVDAGATQVMIQGGLYPDLGLEYYEKMLRLIKKNFKITIHSFTATEIQHFARQAGISILDCLKRLQAAGLDSLPGGGAEILVDAVRQRVSPKKIMTEDWLHVMECAHSIGMESTATMVIGLGETMAQRVEHMERIRQLQDKTGGFRAFITWSFQPGNTELGGEKTSGWDYMRNLAITRLYMDNVPHIQGSWVTQGERIGQLTPAFGADDLGSIMLEENVVKAAGTAYDMSIQKMVDMIQGAGWQAAQRDTEYNVIKTYGGKADVK
;
A
#
# COMPACT_ATOMS: atom_id res chain seq x y z
N MET A 1 17.34 4.25 22.09
CA MET A 1 18.28 4.51 20.99
C MET A 1 18.07 5.93 20.51
N MET A 2 19.11 6.63 20.10
CA MET A 2 18.95 7.94 19.44
C MET A 2 18.29 7.73 18.06
N ARG A 3 17.37 8.59 17.68
CA ARG A 3 16.62 8.49 16.43
C ARG A 3 17.58 8.63 15.23
N MET A 4 17.55 7.67 14.28
CA MET A 4 18.39 7.71 13.08
C MET A 4 18.11 8.98 12.27
N ASN A 5 19.15 9.69 11.86
CA ASN A 5 19.02 10.90 11.04
C ASN A 5 19.06 10.56 9.53
N ALA A 6 18.65 11.54 8.69
CA ALA A 6 18.53 11.32 7.26
C ALA A 6 19.88 10.99 6.58
N LYS A 7 20.98 11.65 6.98
CA LYS A 7 22.31 11.41 6.42
C LYS A 7 22.82 10.00 6.74
N GLU A 8 22.57 9.54 7.96
CA GLU A 8 22.91 8.18 8.39
C GLU A 8 22.10 7.14 7.59
N ALA A 9 20.80 7.34 7.44
CA ALA A 9 19.93 6.45 6.64
C ALA A 9 20.39 6.36 5.17
N GLU A 10 20.74 7.50 4.56
CA GLU A 10 21.28 7.55 3.20
C GLU A 10 22.57 6.75 3.07
N GLN A 11 23.53 6.97 3.97
CA GLN A 11 24.81 6.24 3.97
C GLN A 11 24.62 4.73 4.12
N LEU A 12 23.69 4.30 4.96
CA LEU A 12 23.37 2.91 5.15
C LEU A 12 22.64 2.30 3.92
N LEU A 13 21.80 3.07 3.22
CA LEU A 13 21.20 2.63 1.95
C LEU A 13 22.27 2.45 0.85
N ILE A 14 23.32 3.26 0.84
CA ILE A 14 24.40 3.20 -0.16
C ILE A 14 25.38 2.07 0.17
N ASN A 15 25.91 2.05 1.40
CA ASN A 15 27.08 1.28 1.78
C ASN A 15 26.79 0.20 2.85
N GLY A 16 25.60 0.18 3.46
CA GLY A 16 25.31 -0.73 4.55
C GLY A 16 25.31 -2.19 4.11
N ASP A 17 25.85 -3.07 4.94
CA ASP A 17 25.76 -4.51 4.74
C ASP A 17 24.31 -4.96 4.92
N PRO A 18 23.64 -5.51 3.89
CA PRO A 18 22.24 -5.90 3.97
C PRO A 18 21.97 -6.95 5.07
N ILE A 19 22.91 -7.85 5.33
CA ILE A 19 22.74 -8.90 6.36
C ILE A 19 22.77 -8.28 7.75
N GLN A 20 23.72 -7.40 8.05
CA GLN A 20 23.79 -6.71 9.34
C GLN A 20 22.56 -5.80 9.54
N LEU A 21 22.15 -5.07 8.51
CA LEU A 21 20.94 -4.24 8.56
C LEU A 21 19.70 -5.09 8.80
N GLY A 22 19.58 -6.24 8.14
CA GLY A 22 18.51 -7.20 8.34
C GLY A 22 18.46 -7.70 9.79
N GLN A 23 19.59 -8.08 10.36
CA GLN A 23 19.68 -8.52 11.76
C GLN A 23 19.18 -7.44 12.73
N LEU A 24 19.60 -6.19 12.54
CA LEU A 24 19.18 -5.06 13.38
C LEU A 24 17.67 -4.79 13.23
N ALA A 25 17.18 -4.73 11.99
CA ALA A 25 15.78 -4.47 11.70
C ALA A 25 14.87 -5.62 12.17
N GLY A 26 15.28 -6.87 11.93
CA GLY A 26 14.58 -8.05 12.42
C GLY A 26 14.52 -8.14 13.95
N ALA A 27 15.61 -7.78 14.65
CA ALA A 27 15.62 -7.69 16.09
C ALA A 27 14.66 -6.61 16.62
N GLU A 28 14.59 -5.44 15.97
CA GLU A 28 13.64 -4.39 16.33
C GLU A 28 12.18 -4.81 16.08
N ALA A 29 11.89 -5.47 14.95
CA ALA A 29 10.55 -6.01 14.68
C ALA A 29 10.15 -7.07 15.71
N ARG A 30 11.06 -8.02 16.01
CA ARG A 30 10.82 -9.08 17.02
C ARG A 30 10.60 -8.52 18.42
N LYS A 31 11.30 -7.47 18.79
CA LYS A 31 11.09 -6.76 20.06
C LYS A 31 9.67 -6.20 20.20
N ARG A 32 9.08 -5.71 19.10
CA ARG A 32 7.74 -5.11 19.07
C ARG A 32 6.62 -6.16 18.97
N PHE A 33 6.80 -7.19 18.14
CA PHE A 33 5.73 -8.10 17.71
C PHE A 33 5.98 -9.58 18.06
N GLY A 34 7.13 -9.92 18.64
CA GLY A 34 7.53 -11.30 18.87
C GLY A 34 7.82 -12.02 17.56
N ASP A 35 7.50 -13.31 17.52
CA ASP A 35 7.69 -14.16 16.32
C ASP A 35 6.45 -14.18 15.41
N ARG A 36 5.46 -13.34 15.67
CA ARG A 36 4.21 -13.29 14.92
C ARG A 36 4.34 -12.41 13.69
N ILE A 37 3.97 -12.97 12.54
CA ILE A 37 3.86 -12.27 11.26
C ILE A 37 2.40 -12.29 10.83
N THR A 38 1.87 -11.10 10.56
CA THR A 38 0.46 -10.93 10.19
C THR A 38 0.26 -10.88 8.68
N PHE A 39 -0.96 -11.18 8.26
CA PHE A 39 -1.47 -10.97 6.90
C PHE A 39 -2.97 -10.69 6.94
N ILE A 40 -3.50 -10.10 5.88
CA ILE A 40 -4.93 -9.82 5.74
C ILE A 40 -5.52 -10.57 4.54
N VAL A 41 -6.79 -10.91 4.62
CA VAL A 41 -7.57 -11.37 3.47
C VAL A 41 -8.38 -10.18 2.97
N ASP A 42 -8.08 -9.71 1.77
CA ASP A 42 -8.82 -8.65 1.10
C ASP A 42 -8.86 -8.82 -0.42
N ARG A 43 -9.60 -7.94 -1.06
CA ARG A 43 -9.68 -7.84 -2.52
C ARG A 43 -9.46 -6.39 -2.94
N ASN A 44 -8.57 -6.20 -3.91
CA ASN A 44 -8.37 -4.90 -4.56
C ASN A 44 -9.31 -4.79 -5.78
N ILE A 45 -10.40 -4.03 -5.64
CA ILE A 45 -11.39 -3.84 -6.69
C ILE A 45 -11.03 -2.57 -7.47
N ASN A 46 -10.57 -2.74 -8.71
CA ASN A 46 -10.32 -1.62 -9.60
C ASN A 46 -11.60 -1.32 -10.36
N TYR A 47 -12.38 -0.32 -9.90
CA TYR A 47 -13.68 0.00 -10.48
C TYR A 47 -13.59 0.57 -11.91
N THR A 48 -12.43 1.12 -12.30
CA THR A 48 -12.13 1.58 -13.64
C THR A 48 -10.62 1.60 -13.91
N ASN A 49 -10.23 1.42 -15.15
CA ASN A 49 -8.87 1.65 -15.62
C ASN A 49 -8.70 2.99 -16.37
N VAL A 50 -9.79 3.73 -16.57
CA VAL A 50 -9.74 5.06 -17.20
C VAL A 50 -9.10 6.07 -16.26
N CYS A 51 -8.00 6.72 -16.70
CA CYS A 51 -7.25 7.63 -15.84
C CYS A 51 -6.68 8.82 -16.60
N VAL A 52 -7.09 10.03 -16.22
CA VAL A 52 -6.60 11.29 -16.83
C VAL A 52 -5.15 11.64 -16.40
N ASN A 53 -4.59 10.96 -15.41
CA ASN A 53 -3.20 11.19 -14.99
C ASN A 53 -2.17 10.60 -15.97
N GLU A 54 -2.52 9.58 -16.74
CA GLU A 54 -1.64 8.94 -17.72
C GLU A 54 -0.20 8.76 -17.20
N GLY A 55 -0.06 8.17 -16.01
CA GLY A 55 1.24 8.00 -15.35
C GLY A 55 2.16 7.08 -16.16
N ARG A 56 3.38 7.54 -16.47
CA ARG A 56 4.36 6.82 -17.31
C ARG A 56 4.80 5.47 -16.72
N PHE A 57 4.71 5.32 -15.40
CA PHE A 57 5.05 4.09 -14.69
C PHE A 57 3.86 3.11 -14.57
N CYS A 58 2.64 3.51 -14.99
CA CYS A 58 1.42 2.73 -14.79
C CYS A 58 1.04 1.98 -16.07
N ALA A 59 1.16 0.65 -16.08
CA ALA A 59 0.71 -0.20 -17.18
C ALA A 59 -0.81 -0.41 -17.22
N PHE A 60 -1.50 -0.08 -16.12
CA PHE A 60 -2.92 -0.37 -15.95
C PHE A 60 -3.83 0.71 -16.55
N PHE A 61 -3.42 1.98 -16.57
CA PHE A 61 -4.28 3.05 -17.03
C PHE A 61 -4.68 2.92 -18.50
N ARG A 62 -5.87 3.41 -18.82
CA ARG A 62 -6.40 3.56 -20.17
C ARG A 62 -6.96 4.96 -20.36
N ARG A 63 -6.93 5.44 -21.62
CA ARG A 63 -7.74 6.59 -22.01
C ARG A 63 -9.19 6.17 -22.17
N LYS A 64 -10.15 7.08 -22.00
CA LYS A 64 -11.58 6.78 -22.04
C LYS A 64 -12.01 6.12 -23.36
N GLU A 65 -11.36 6.49 -24.46
CA GLU A 65 -11.63 6.00 -25.81
C GLU A 65 -10.93 4.66 -26.14
N SER A 66 -10.13 4.13 -25.22
CA SER A 66 -9.42 2.86 -25.44
C SER A 66 -10.41 1.71 -25.52
N LYS A 67 -10.15 0.73 -26.40
CA LYS A 67 -11.05 -0.43 -26.60
C LYS A 67 -11.23 -1.29 -25.36
N ASP A 68 -10.24 -1.32 -24.49
CA ASP A 68 -10.19 -2.07 -23.24
C ASP A 68 -10.40 -1.18 -21.99
N ALA A 69 -10.88 0.06 -22.21
CA ALA A 69 -11.35 0.93 -21.14
C ALA A 69 -12.64 0.37 -20.54
N TYR A 70 -12.76 0.41 -19.22
CA TYR A 70 -13.96 -0.05 -18.53
C TYR A 70 -14.33 0.82 -17.33
N LEU A 71 -15.59 0.74 -16.95
CA LEU A 71 -16.16 1.21 -15.70
C LEU A 71 -17.11 0.11 -15.20
N LEU A 72 -16.81 -0.45 -14.03
CA LEU A 72 -17.68 -1.48 -13.44
C LEU A 72 -19.03 -0.88 -13.02
N THR A 73 -20.09 -1.63 -13.23
CA THR A 73 -21.40 -1.34 -12.67
C THR A 73 -21.41 -1.57 -11.17
N PHE A 74 -22.37 -0.98 -10.45
CA PHE A 74 -22.50 -1.24 -9.01
C PHE A 74 -22.78 -2.71 -8.71
N ASP A 75 -23.51 -3.42 -9.57
CA ASP A 75 -23.80 -4.84 -9.38
C ASP A 75 -22.53 -5.70 -9.52
N GLU A 76 -21.65 -5.39 -10.47
CA GLU A 76 -20.32 -6.04 -10.58
C GLU A 76 -19.45 -5.76 -9.35
N ILE A 77 -19.44 -4.51 -8.86
CA ILE A 77 -18.70 -4.16 -7.64
C ILE A 77 -19.26 -4.94 -6.43
N LEU A 78 -20.57 -4.97 -6.24
CA LEU A 78 -21.21 -5.72 -5.15
C LEU A 78 -20.98 -7.23 -5.28
N GLY A 79 -20.96 -7.77 -6.49
CA GLY A 79 -20.59 -9.17 -6.76
C GLY A 79 -19.17 -9.47 -6.29
N LYS A 80 -18.21 -8.62 -6.65
CA LYS A 80 -16.80 -8.75 -6.21
C LYS A 80 -16.64 -8.63 -4.68
N VAL A 81 -17.40 -7.75 -4.04
CA VAL A 81 -17.40 -7.63 -2.57
C VAL A 81 -17.96 -8.88 -1.92
N ARG A 82 -19.05 -9.45 -2.46
CA ARG A 82 -19.63 -10.72 -1.97
C ARG A 82 -18.62 -11.86 -2.05
N GLU A 83 -17.98 -12.06 -3.21
CA GLU A 83 -16.93 -13.07 -3.37
C GLU A 83 -15.78 -12.89 -2.37
N ALA A 84 -15.40 -11.63 -2.07
CA ALA A 84 -14.38 -11.35 -1.06
C ALA A 84 -14.85 -11.75 0.35
N VAL A 85 -16.09 -11.39 0.73
CA VAL A 85 -16.69 -11.76 2.03
C VAL A 85 -16.79 -13.28 2.16
N ASP A 86 -17.24 -13.96 1.12
CA ASP A 86 -17.37 -15.44 1.09
C ASP A 86 -15.98 -16.12 1.22
N ALA A 87 -14.92 -15.48 0.74
CA ALA A 87 -13.53 -15.91 0.92
C ALA A 87 -12.92 -15.54 2.30
N GLY A 88 -13.68 -14.92 3.19
CA GLY A 88 -13.24 -14.53 4.53
C GLY A 88 -12.51 -13.18 4.62
N ALA A 89 -12.73 -12.30 3.65
CA ALA A 89 -12.17 -10.96 3.68
C ALA A 89 -12.78 -10.10 4.82
N THR A 90 -11.94 -9.35 5.50
CA THR A 90 -12.33 -8.37 6.53
C THR A 90 -12.37 -6.95 6.00
N GLN A 91 -11.73 -6.71 4.86
CA GLN A 91 -11.77 -5.43 4.17
C GLN A 91 -11.89 -5.62 2.65
N VAL A 92 -12.30 -4.57 1.97
CA VAL A 92 -12.08 -4.39 0.53
C VAL A 92 -11.26 -3.13 0.32
N MET A 93 -10.35 -3.21 -0.65
CA MET A 93 -9.63 -2.07 -1.19
C MET A 93 -10.28 -1.71 -2.53
N ILE A 94 -10.73 -0.47 -2.69
CA ILE A 94 -11.33 0.01 -3.93
C ILE A 94 -10.47 1.15 -4.44
N GLN A 95 -9.83 0.96 -5.56
CA GLN A 95 -8.95 1.92 -6.21
C GLN A 95 -9.19 1.88 -7.72
N GLY A 96 -9.19 3.02 -8.37
CA GLY A 96 -9.35 3.09 -9.82
C GLY A 96 -8.50 4.17 -10.45
N GLY A 97 -8.64 4.30 -11.76
CA GLY A 97 -8.16 5.46 -12.47
C GLY A 97 -9.03 6.69 -12.15
N LEU A 98 -8.52 7.87 -12.47
CA LEU A 98 -9.28 9.12 -12.34
C LEU A 98 -10.20 9.28 -13.54
N TYR A 99 -11.46 8.87 -13.38
CA TYR A 99 -12.46 8.97 -14.44
C TYR A 99 -12.96 10.42 -14.55
N PRO A 100 -12.93 11.03 -15.76
CA PRO A 100 -13.18 12.46 -15.89
C PRO A 100 -14.63 12.88 -15.60
N ASP A 101 -15.61 12.00 -15.81
CA ASP A 101 -17.04 12.36 -15.80
C ASP A 101 -17.81 11.84 -14.58
N LEU A 102 -17.13 11.25 -13.57
CA LEU A 102 -17.78 10.75 -12.37
C LEU A 102 -17.73 11.79 -11.25
N GLY A 103 -18.88 12.33 -10.87
CA GLY A 103 -19.01 13.21 -9.72
C GLY A 103 -18.88 12.47 -8.37
N LEU A 104 -18.69 13.22 -7.29
CA LEU A 104 -18.53 12.68 -5.92
C LEU A 104 -19.71 11.78 -5.50
N GLU A 105 -20.92 12.08 -5.97
CA GLU A 105 -22.15 11.32 -5.70
C GLU A 105 -22.07 9.86 -6.16
N TYR A 106 -21.32 9.58 -7.24
CA TYR A 106 -21.09 8.21 -7.70
C TYR A 106 -20.35 7.39 -6.62
N TYR A 107 -19.28 7.95 -6.06
CA TYR A 107 -18.46 7.29 -5.04
C TYR A 107 -19.21 7.14 -3.73
N GLU A 108 -19.94 8.17 -3.29
CA GLU A 108 -20.82 8.09 -2.13
C GLU A 108 -21.87 6.99 -2.26
N LYS A 109 -22.52 6.90 -3.45
CA LYS A 109 -23.51 5.85 -3.73
C LYS A 109 -22.88 4.46 -3.66
N MET A 110 -21.70 4.29 -4.25
CA MET A 110 -20.95 3.02 -4.20
C MET A 110 -20.67 2.58 -2.76
N LEU A 111 -20.12 3.48 -1.93
CA LEU A 111 -19.82 3.22 -0.52
C LEU A 111 -21.08 2.84 0.27
N ARG A 112 -22.16 3.62 0.13
CA ARG A 112 -23.45 3.34 0.80
C ARG A 112 -24.04 2.00 0.38
N LEU A 113 -23.93 1.63 -0.90
CA LEU A 113 -24.41 0.33 -1.38
C LEU A 113 -23.61 -0.82 -0.78
N ILE A 114 -22.29 -0.70 -0.67
CA ILE A 114 -21.46 -1.72 -0.03
C ILE A 114 -21.82 -1.84 1.45
N LYS A 115 -21.85 -0.74 2.21
CA LYS A 115 -22.19 -0.75 3.64
C LYS A 115 -23.60 -1.24 3.93
N LYS A 116 -24.56 -0.98 3.02
CA LYS A 116 -25.93 -1.50 3.13
C LYS A 116 -26.00 -3.02 3.02
N ASN A 117 -25.15 -3.62 2.20
CA ASN A 117 -25.24 -5.04 1.86
C ASN A 117 -24.23 -5.91 2.63
N PHE A 118 -23.13 -5.35 3.11
CA PHE A 118 -22.02 -6.10 3.72
C PHE A 118 -21.48 -5.42 4.98
N LYS A 119 -21.16 -6.23 5.99
CA LYS A 119 -20.41 -5.79 7.16
C LYS A 119 -18.92 -5.98 6.86
N ILE A 120 -18.31 -5.01 6.20
CA ILE A 120 -16.90 -5.06 5.77
C ILE A 120 -16.26 -3.69 5.88
N THR A 121 -14.96 -3.65 6.19
CA THR A 121 -14.18 -2.40 6.20
C THR A 121 -13.87 -1.97 4.76
N ILE A 122 -14.06 -0.69 4.47
CA ILE A 122 -13.72 -0.08 3.18
C ILE A 122 -12.45 0.75 3.34
N HIS A 123 -11.31 0.16 2.98
CA HIS A 123 -9.99 0.80 2.93
C HIS A 123 -9.71 1.21 1.49
N SER A 124 -10.10 2.43 1.11
CA SER A 124 -10.28 2.73 -0.33
C SER A 124 -9.90 4.16 -0.67
N PHE A 125 -9.71 4.38 -1.97
CA PHE A 125 -9.31 5.62 -2.61
C PHE A 125 -7.93 6.13 -2.20
N THR A 126 -7.17 6.56 -3.17
CA THR A 126 -5.86 7.17 -2.94
C THR A 126 -5.99 8.66 -2.69
N ALA A 127 -4.97 9.30 -2.11
CA ALA A 127 -4.93 10.75 -1.99
C ALA A 127 -5.16 11.47 -3.33
N THR A 128 -4.69 10.86 -4.42
CA THR A 128 -4.89 11.38 -5.78
C THR A 128 -6.36 11.35 -6.21
N GLU A 129 -7.09 10.27 -5.87
CA GLU A 129 -8.52 10.16 -6.13
C GLU A 129 -9.30 11.15 -5.28
N ILE A 130 -8.99 11.29 -4.00
CA ILE A 130 -9.65 12.25 -3.09
C ILE A 130 -9.51 13.68 -3.62
N GLN A 131 -8.31 14.09 -4.05
CA GLN A 131 -8.12 15.41 -4.62
C GLN A 131 -8.90 15.61 -5.93
N HIS A 132 -8.95 14.59 -6.77
CA HIS A 132 -9.74 14.61 -7.99
C HIS A 132 -11.24 14.80 -7.70
N PHE A 133 -11.78 14.03 -6.74
CA PHE A 133 -13.19 14.13 -6.33
C PHE A 133 -13.52 15.50 -5.75
N ALA A 134 -12.68 16.03 -4.86
CA ALA A 134 -12.86 17.34 -4.27
C ALA A 134 -12.85 18.45 -5.33
N ARG A 135 -11.90 18.38 -6.28
CA ARG A 135 -11.80 19.35 -7.39
C ARG A 135 -13.04 19.31 -8.29
N GLN A 136 -13.51 18.12 -8.66
CA GLN A 136 -14.72 17.98 -9.50
C GLN A 136 -15.97 18.49 -8.79
N ALA A 137 -16.09 18.27 -7.46
CA ALA A 137 -17.21 18.73 -6.68
C ALA A 137 -17.12 20.22 -6.27
N GLY A 138 -15.98 20.90 -6.52
CA GLY A 138 -15.76 22.29 -6.14
C GLY A 138 -15.76 22.52 -4.61
N ILE A 139 -15.30 21.53 -3.82
CA ILE A 139 -15.28 21.57 -2.35
C ILE A 139 -13.85 21.36 -1.81
N SER A 140 -13.65 21.62 -0.51
CA SER A 140 -12.38 21.35 0.16
C SER A 140 -12.09 19.85 0.25
N ILE A 141 -10.80 19.48 0.39
CA ILE A 141 -10.37 18.09 0.68
C ILE A 141 -11.04 17.58 1.94
N LEU A 142 -11.08 18.40 2.99
CA LEU A 142 -11.69 18.02 4.26
C LEU A 142 -13.19 17.74 4.13
N ASP A 143 -13.94 18.57 3.38
CA ASP A 143 -15.36 18.34 3.16
C ASP A 143 -15.62 17.11 2.30
N CYS A 144 -14.77 16.87 1.30
CA CYS A 144 -14.82 15.65 0.49
C CYS A 144 -14.63 14.39 1.36
N LEU A 145 -13.62 14.38 2.22
CA LEU A 145 -13.34 13.27 3.14
C LEU A 145 -14.48 13.04 4.14
N LYS A 146 -15.04 14.10 4.72
CA LYS A 146 -16.20 14.00 5.61
C LYS A 146 -17.42 13.40 4.92
N ARG A 147 -17.69 13.80 3.67
CA ARG A 147 -18.79 13.24 2.88
C ARG A 147 -18.58 11.76 2.58
N LEU A 148 -17.36 11.37 2.18
CA LEU A 148 -17.02 9.96 1.92
C LEU A 148 -17.06 9.12 3.21
N GLN A 149 -16.58 9.65 4.34
CA GLN A 149 -16.68 9.00 5.65
C GLN A 149 -18.14 8.76 6.03
N ALA A 150 -18.99 9.76 5.89
CA ALA A 150 -20.43 9.64 6.14
C ALA A 150 -21.13 8.66 5.18
N ALA A 151 -20.56 8.43 4.00
CA ALA A 151 -21.02 7.43 3.05
C ALA A 151 -20.50 6.02 3.35
N GLY A 152 -19.50 5.86 4.24
CA GLY A 152 -18.97 4.56 4.67
C GLY A 152 -17.50 4.28 4.35
N LEU A 153 -16.71 5.28 3.94
CA LEU A 153 -15.25 5.14 3.83
C LEU A 153 -14.64 5.06 5.22
N ASP A 154 -13.90 3.98 5.51
CA ASP A 154 -13.33 3.77 6.85
C ASP A 154 -11.86 4.24 6.93
N SER A 155 -11.06 4.10 5.87
CA SER A 155 -9.65 4.47 5.87
C SER A 155 -9.07 4.63 4.47
N LEU A 156 -7.90 5.28 4.35
CA LEU A 156 -7.22 5.52 3.08
C LEU A 156 -5.95 4.67 2.91
N PRO A 157 -5.75 4.00 1.76
CA PRO A 157 -4.46 3.42 1.41
C PRO A 157 -3.44 4.50 1.01
N GLY A 158 -2.16 4.20 1.21
CA GLY A 158 -1.05 5.10 0.89
C GLY A 158 -0.75 5.24 -0.61
N GLY A 159 -1.54 4.63 -1.46
CA GLY A 159 -1.35 4.68 -2.91
C GLY A 159 -1.27 6.12 -3.45
N GLY A 160 -0.59 6.27 -4.58
CA GLY A 160 -0.38 7.60 -5.16
C GLY A 160 0.82 8.36 -4.61
N ALA A 161 1.49 7.84 -3.57
CA ALA A 161 2.71 8.43 -3.03
C ALA A 161 3.92 8.25 -3.97
N GLU A 162 4.10 7.07 -4.54
CA GLU A 162 5.29 6.60 -5.25
C GLU A 162 6.57 7.04 -4.52
N ILE A 163 7.18 8.16 -4.93
CA ILE A 163 8.23 8.90 -4.22
C ILE A 163 7.75 10.34 -4.00
N LEU A 164 7.67 10.77 -2.75
CA LEU A 164 7.24 12.13 -2.35
C LEU A 164 8.39 13.13 -2.48
N VAL A 165 8.91 13.24 -3.70
CA VAL A 165 9.90 14.21 -4.15
C VAL A 165 9.48 14.72 -5.52
N ASP A 166 9.16 15.98 -5.64
CA ASP A 166 8.49 16.55 -6.82
C ASP A 166 9.29 16.35 -8.12
N ALA A 167 10.63 16.39 -8.06
CA ALA A 167 11.47 16.10 -9.22
C ALA A 167 11.26 14.69 -9.78
N VAL A 168 11.03 13.68 -8.91
CA VAL A 168 10.70 12.31 -9.33
C VAL A 168 9.29 12.27 -9.86
N ARG A 169 8.32 12.86 -9.14
CA ARG A 169 6.90 12.88 -9.51
C ARG A 169 6.67 13.49 -10.88
N GLN A 170 7.27 14.65 -11.15
CA GLN A 170 7.16 15.31 -12.46
C GLN A 170 7.72 14.47 -13.60
N ARG A 171 8.76 13.67 -13.36
CA ARG A 171 9.33 12.77 -14.36
C ARG A 171 8.43 11.55 -14.65
N VAL A 172 7.89 10.93 -13.58
CA VAL A 172 7.18 9.64 -13.72
C VAL A 172 5.67 9.79 -13.89
N SER A 173 5.07 10.90 -13.43
CA SER A 173 3.63 11.16 -13.52
C SER A 173 3.32 12.66 -13.40
N PRO A 174 3.63 13.46 -14.43
CA PRO A 174 3.58 14.94 -14.36
C PRO A 174 2.17 15.52 -14.12
N LYS A 175 1.12 14.76 -14.43
CA LYS A 175 -0.29 15.17 -14.22
C LYS A 175 -0.83 14.80 -12.83
N LYS A 176 -0.05 14.06 -12.03
CA LYS A 176 -0.46 13.60 -10.70
C LYS A 176 -0.21 14.69 -9.66
N ILE A 177 -0.93 14.63 -8.54
CA ILE A 177 -0.72 15.56 -7.42
C ILE A 177 0.74 15.56 -6.95
N MET A 178 1.24 16.70 -6.50
CA MET A 178 2.60 16.85 -5.99
C MET A 178 2.71 16.43 -4.51
N THR A 179 3.90 16.49 -3.96
CA THR A 179 4.21 15.99 -2.61
C THR A 179 3.33 16.62 -1.53
N GLU A 180 3.26 17.95 -1.50
CA GLU A 180 2.50 18.65 -0.47
C GLU A 180 0.99 18.40 -0.57
N ASP A 181 0.44 18.25 -1.78
CA ASP A 181 -0.96 17.88 -1.96
C ASP A 181 -1.27 16.50 -1.38
N TRP A 182 -0.38 15.51 -1.63
CA TRP A 182 -0.55 14.17 -1.08
C TRP A 182 -0.53 14.18 0.46
N LEU A 183 0.46 14.88 1.04
CA LEU A 183 0.58 15.03 2.49
C LEU A 183 -0.64 15.75 3.09
N HIS A 184 -1.12 16.80 2.42
CA HIS A 184 -2.31 17.53 2.85
C HIS A 184 -3.57 16.66 2.89
N VAL A 185 -3.80 15.80 1.89
CA VAL A 185 -4.93 14.86 1.91
C VAL A 185 -4.84 13.93 3.11
N MET A 186 -3.65 13.35 3.39
CA MET A 186 -3.47 12.46 4.54
C MET A 186 -3.63 13.20 5.87
N GLU A 187 -3.11 14.42 5.98
CA GLU A 187 -3.31 15.24 7.16
C GLU A 187 -4.80 15.54 7.41
N CYS A 188 -5.57 15.89 6.38
CA CYS A 188 -7.00 16.10 6.47
C CYS A 188 -7.73 14.83 6.92
N ALA A 189 -7.37 13.66 6.37
CA ALA A 189 -7.95 12.38 6.79
C ALA A 189 -7.68 12.09 8.26
N HIS A 190 -6.44 12.24 8.71
CA HIS A 190 -6.05 12.04 10.11
C HIS A 190 -6.77 13.00 11.05
N SER A 191 -7.02 14.25 10.63
CA SER A 191 -7.70 15.27 11.45
C SER A 191 -9.15 14.93 11.81
N ILE A 192 -9.77 14.04 11.02
CA ILE A 192 -11.15 13.53 11.27
C ILE A 192 -11.16 12.11 11.84
N GLY A 193 -10.02 11.63 12.33
CA GLY A 193 -9.87 10.29 12.90
C GLY A 193 -9.85 9.14 11.87
N MET A 194 -9.67 9.45 10.58
CA MET A 194 -9.54 8.44 9.53
C MET A 194 -8.07 8.05 9.40
N GLU A 195 -7.71 6.88 9.87
CA GLU A 195 -6.35 6.36 9.72
C GLU A 195 -6.03 5.97 8.27
N SER A 196 -4.75 5.87 7.97
CA SER A 196 -4.27 5.51 6.64
C SER A 196 -3.05 4.60 6.68
N THR A 197 -2.61 4.16 5.51
CA THR A 197 -1.28 3.60 5.32
C THR A 197 -0.41 4.57 4.52
N ALA A 198 0.90 4.35 4.48
CA ALA A 198 1.81 5.06 3.61
C ALA A 198 2.55 4.05 2.71
N THR A 199 2.86 4.44 1.48
CA THR A 199 3.55 3.57 0.53
C THR A 199 4.73 4.29 -0.11
N MET A 200 5.75 3.53 -0.49
CA MET A 200 6.87 3.97 -1.32
C MET A 200 7.06 3.00 -2.48
N VAL A 201 7.31 3.52 -3.68
CA VAL A 201 7.67 2.71 -4.86
C VAL A 201 9.10 3.00 -5.24
N ILE A 202 10.00 2.03 -5.03
CA ILE A 202 11.42 2.13 -5.38
C ILE A 202 11.70 1.59 -6.78
N GLY A 203 12.76 2.08 -7.42
CA GLY A 203 13.15 1.68 -8.77
C GLY A 203 12.58 2.56 -9.88
N LEU A 204 12.06 3.74 -9.53
CA LEU A 204 11.57 4.76 -10.46
C LEU A 204 12.69 5.68 -10.98
N GLY A 205 13.95 5.35 -10.70
CA GLY A 205 15.14 6.16 -11.02
C GLY A 205 15.40 7.28 -10.00
N GLU A 206 14.91 7.12 -8.79
CA GLU A 206 15.20 7.96 -7.64
C GLU A 206 16.59 7.66 -7.06
N THR A 207 17.19 8.64 -6.37
CA THR A 207 18.42 8.46 -5.59
C THR A 207 18.12 7.92 -4.19
N MET A 208 19.14 7.43 -3.48
CA MET A 208 19.00 7.01 -2.07
C MET A 208 18.62 8.20 -1.16
N ALA A 209 19.14 9.38 -1.41
CA ALA A 209 18.70 10.60 -0.74
C ALA A 209 17.20 10.86 -0.92
N GLN A 210 16.68 10.67 -2.12
CA GLN A 210 15.24 10.85 -2.41
C GLN A 210 14.36 9.78 -1.76
N ARG A 211 14.85 8.54 -1.59
CA ARG A 211 14.15 7.52 -0.77
C ARG A 211 14.06 7.97 0.69
N VAL A 212 15.14 8.50 1.23
CA VAL A 212 15.18 9.01 2.62
C VAL A 212 14.29 10.24 2.76
N GLU A 213 14.34 11.18 1.81
CA GLU A 213 13.45 12.36 1.81
C GLU A 213 11.97 11.93 1.83
N HIS A 214 11.57 10.96 1.01
CA HIS A 214 10.22 10.39 1.03
C HIS A 214 9.84 9.87 2.42
N MET A 215 10.69 9.04 3.02
CA MET A 215 10.46 8.51 4.37
C MET A 215 10.40 9.63 5.41
N GLU A 216 11.24 10.63 5.32
CA GLU A 216 11.26 11.77 6.25
C GLU A 216 9.96 12.58 6.18
N ARG A 217 9.42 12.85 4.98
CA ARG A 217 8.13 13.53 4.80
C ARG A 217 7.00 12.82 5.53
N ILE A 218 6.92 11.49 5.37
CA ILE A 218 5.90 10.67 6.05
C ILE A 218 6.16 10.62 7.55
N ARG A 219 7.41 10.46 7.98
CA ARG A 219 7.81 10.44 9.39
C ARG A 219 7.43 11.72 10.13
N GLN A 220 7.65 12.88 9.48
CA GLN A 220 7.24 14.19 10.02
C GLN A 220 5.73 14.31 10.13
N LEU A 221 4.98 13.87 9.12
CA LEU A 221 3.52 13.87 9.19
C LEU A 221 3.01 12.90 10.26
N GLN A 222 3.65 11.74 10.41
CA GLN A 222 3.34 10.80 11.49
C GLN A 222 3.61 11.40 12.88
N ASP A 223 4.73 12.10 13.08
CA ASP A 223 5.00 12.80 14.33
C ASP A 223 3.92 13.84 14.67
N LYS A 224 3.34 14.47 13.65
CA LYS A 224 2.28 15.47 13.80
C LYS A 224 0.91 14.86 14.07
N THR A 225 0.57 13.75 13.42
CA THR A 225 -0.81 13.26 13.35
C THR A 225 -1.04 11.89 13.99
N GLY A 226 0.00 11.02 13.99
CA GLY A 226 -0.12 9.64 14.45
C GLY A 226 -1.00 8.73 13.57
N GLY A 227 -1.47 9.21 12.41
CA GLY A 227 -2.55 8.56 11.66
C GLY A 227 -2.09 7.46 10.68
N PHE A 228 -0.79 7.27 10.45
CA PHE A 228 -0.31 6.15 9.64
C PHE A 228 -0.16 4.89 10.50
N ARG A 229 -0.92 3.84 10.18
CA ARG A 229 -0.82 2.54 10.86
C ARG A 229 0.26 1.63 10.28
N ALA A 230 0.58 1.78 8.99
CA ALA A 230 1.59 0.96 8.33
C ALA A 230 2.32 1.70 7.21
N PHE A 231 3.55 1.24 6.94
CA PHE A 231 4.34 1.67 5.79
C PHE A 231 4.69 0.46 4.91
N ILE A 232 4.48 0.61 3.59
CA ILE A 232 4.66 -0.45 2.61
C ILE A 232 5.63 0.00 1.53
N THR A 233 6.71 -0.74 1.31
CA THR A 233 7.59 -0.52 0.16
C THR A 233 7.25 -1.50 -0.96
N TRP A 234 7.01 -0.96 -2.17
CA TRP A 234 6.83 -1.69 -3.41
C TRP A 234 8.03 -1.47 -4.32
N SER A 235 8.38 -2.46 -5.11
CA SER A 235 9.31 -2.24 -6.22
C SER A 235 8.56 -2.03 -7.53
N PHE A 236 9.00 -1.05 -8.29
CA PHE A 236 8.46 -0.75 -9.62
C PHE A 236 8.58 -1.98 -10.55
N GLN A 237 7.51 -2.23 -11.30
CA GLN A 237 7.46 -3.27 -12.32
C GLN A 237 7.46 -2.59 -13.70
N PRO A 238 8.58 -2.63 -14.44
CA PRO A 238 8.76 -1.83 -15.67
C PRO A 238 8.02 -2.38 -16.89
N GLY A 239 7.56 -3.62 -16.84
CA GLY A 239 6.90 -4.27 -17.99
C GLY A 239 5.65 -3.51 -18.44
N ASN A 240 5.47 -3.37 -19.74
CA ASN A 240 4.32 -2.69 -20.38
C ASN A 240 4.10 -1.24 -19.93
N THR A 241 5.11 -0.56 -19.37
CA THR A 241 5.04 0.85 -18.96
C THR A 241 5.80 1.74 -19.95
N GLU A 242 5.39 3.02 -20.08
CA GLU A 242 6.13 4.00 -20.88
C GLU A 242 7.53 4.28 -20.28
N LEU A 243 7.64 4.23 -18.96
CA LEU A 243 8.89 4.54 -18.25
C LEU A 243 9.98 3.49 -18.54
N GLY A 244 9.60 2.22 -18.72
CA GLY A 244 10.56 1.13 -18.91
C GLY A 244 11.54 0.99 -17.75
N GLY A 245 12.70 0.39 -18.00
CA GLY A 245 13.77 0.23 -17.02
C GLY A 245 13.95 -1.21 -16.54
N GLU A 246 14.72 -1.37 -15.47
CA GLU A 246 15.03 -2.66 -14.87
C GLU A 246 14.29 -2.87 -13.54
N LYS A 247 14.05 -4.13 -13.18
CA LYS A 247 13.47 -4.48 -11.87
C LYS A 247 14.50 -4.23 -10.78
N THR A 248 14.04 -3.69 -9.67
CA THR A 248 14.83 -3.58 -8.43
C THR A 248 15.28 -4.97 -7.98
N SER A 249 16.58 -5.11 -7.67
CA SER A 249 17.12 -6.38 -7.17
C SER A 249 16.52 -6.73 -5.78
N GLY A 250 16.47 -8.02 -5.47
CA GLY A 250 16.05 -8.47 -4.14
C GLY A 250 16.92 -7.87 -3.02
N TRP A 251 18.22 -7.71 -3.24
CA TRP A 251 19.13 -7.11 -2.25
C TRP A 251 18.86 -5.62 -2.01
N ASP A 252 18.60 -4.84 -3.07
CA ASP A 252 18.22 -3.42 -2.91
C ASP A 252 16.90 -3.29 -2.17
N TYR A 253 15.92 -4.14 -2.52
CA TYR A 253 14.64 -4.18 -1.81
C TYR A 253 14.80 -4.52 -0.32
N MET A 254 15.58 -5.56 0.02
CA MET A 254 15.78 -6.00 1.40
C MET A 254 16.55 -4.98 2.24
N ARG A 255 17.58 -4.33 1.65
CA ARG A 255 18.29 -3.22 2.31
C ARG A 255 17.35 -2.05 2.59
N ASN A 256 16.53 -1.69 1.60
CA ASN A 256 15.53 -0.63 1.76
C ASN A 256 14.52 -0.97 2.87
N LEU A 257 14.02 -2.20 2.90
CA LEU A 257 13.08 -2.66 3.92
C LEU A 257 13.68 -2.59 5.33
N ALA A 258 14.92 -3.02 5.50
CA ALA A 258 15.62 -2.93 6.79
C ALA A 258 15.77 -1.48 7.26
N ILE A 259 16.21 -0.59 6.36
CA ILE A 259 16.30 0.84 6.68
C ILE A 259 14.92 1.43 6.97
N THR A 260 13.89 1.02 6.23
CA THR A 260 12.51 1.46 6.52
C THR A 260 12.11 1.13 7.97
N ARG A 261 12.33 -0.10 8.45
CA ARG A 261 12.04 -0.47 9.85
C ARG A 261 12.82 0.37 10.86
N LEU A 262 14.10 0.63 10.60
CA LEU A 262 14.98 1.35 11.52
C LEU A 262 14.73 2.86 11.51
N TYR A 263 14.35 3.41 10.35
CA TYR A 263 14.13 4.84 10.15
C TYR A 263 12.72 5.30 10.50
N MET A 264 11.70 4.52 10.12
CA MET A 264 10.27 4.81 10.36
C MET A 264 9.87 4.36 11.78
N ASP A 265 10.60 4.87 12.79
CA ASP A 265 10.49 4.46 14.19
C ASP A 265 9.13 4.75 14.83
N ASN A 266 8.38 5.69 14.28
CA ASN A 266 7.05 6.15 14.71
C ASN A 266 5.89 5.52 13.95
N VAL A 267 6.13 4.77 12.87
CA VAL A 267 5.10 3.99 12.19
C VAL A 267 5.06 2.57 12.77
N PRO A 268 3.91 2.10 13.27
CA PRO A 268 3.84 0.82 13.97
C PRO A 268 4.28 -0.36 13.11
N HIS A 269 3.64 -0.54 11.96
CA HIS A 269 3.77 -1.73 11.13
C HIS A 269 4.55 -1.45 9.84
N ILE A 270 5.46 -2.37 9.49
CA ILE A 270 6.20 -2.36 8.23
C ILE A 270 5.84 -3.63 7.46
N GLN A 271 5.28 -3.44 6.27
CA GLN A 271 4.84 -4.55 5.44
C GLN A 271 5.93 -4.98 4.45
N GLY A 272 6.21 -6.27 4.41
CA GLY A 272 7.00 -6.90 3.35
C GLY A 272 6.14 -7.19 2.11
N SER A 273 6.69 -7.00 0.91
CA SER A 273 5.97 -7.20 -0.34
C SER A 273 6.37 -8.51 -1.02
N TRP A 274 5.45 -9.46 -1.08
CA TRP A 274 5.56 -10.64 -1.95
C TRP A 274 4.98 -10.35 -3.35
N VAL A 275 4.04 -9.43 -3.47
CA VAL A 275 3.32 -9.09 -4.73
C VAL A 275 4.25 -8.62 -5.83
N THR A 276 5.28 -7.83 -5.50
CA THR A 276 6.27 -7.32 -6.47
C THR A 276 7.59 -8.08 -6.46
N GLN A 277 7.90 -8.80 -5.38
CA GLN A 277 9.17 -9.50 -5.19
C GLN A 277 9.06 -11.02 -5.36
N GLY A 278 7.84 -11.56 -5.36
CA GLY A 278 7.60 -12.99 -5.36
C GLY A 278 7.72 -13.65 -3.98
N GLU A 279 7.23 -14.87 -3.87
CA GLU A 279 7.13 -15.62 -2.62
C GLU A 279 8.49 -15.79 -1.93
N ARG A 280 9.57 -16.09 -2.69
CA ARG A 280 10.91 -16.36 -2.15
C ARG A 280 11.50 -15.16 -1.41
N ILE A 281 11.36 -13.96 -1.96
CA ILE A 281 11.81 -12.73 -1.30
C ILE A 281 10.82 -12.35 -0.20
N GLY A 282 9.50 -12.47 -0.46
CA GLY A 282 8.46 -12.21 0.54
C GLY A 282 8.69 -12.97 1.84
N GLN A 283 9.04 -14.27 1.75
CA GLN A 283 9.35 -15.13 2.88
C GLN A 283 10.50 -14.62 3.76
N LEU A 284 11.47 -13.93 3.17
CA LEU A 284 12.65 -13.42 3.89
C LEU A 284 12.40 -12.07 4.58
N THR A 285 11.35 -11.35 4.19
CA THR A 285 11.11 -9.97 4.66
C THR A 285 10.96 -9.84 6.19
N PRO A 286 10.43 -10.84 6.93
CA PRO A 286 10.40 -10.76 8.39
C PRO A 286 11.78 -10.71 9.03
N ALA A 287 12.77 -11.40 8.47
CA ALA A 287 14.16 -11.34 8.95
C ALA A 287 14.81 -9.97 8.71
N PHE A 288 14.20 -9.14 7.85
CA PHE A 288 14.63 -7.78 7.52
C PHE A 288 13.68 -6.69 8.07
N GLY A 289 12.89 -7.02 9.06
CA GLY A 289 12.13 -6.06 9.86
C GLY A 289 10.65 -5.91 9.48
N ALA A 290 10.12 -6.68 8.52
CA ALA A 290 8.68 -6.73 8.31
C ALA A 290 7.99 -7.50 9.46
N ASP A 291 6.81 -7.03 9.86
CA ASP A 291 5.92 -7.72 10.82
C ASP A 291 4.58 -8.12 10.17
N ASP A 292 4.41 -7.75 8.90
CA ASP A 292 3.20 -8.02 8.13
C ASP A 292 3.57 -8.36 6.67
N LEU A 293 2.84 -9.26 6.04
CA LEU A 293 3.02 -9.62 4.63
C LEU A 293 1.89 -9.09 3.74
N GLY A 294 1.02 -8.24 4.31
CA GLY A 294 -0.08 -7.62 3.58
C GLY A 294 -1.17 -8.61 3.19
N SER A 295 -1.82 -8.32 2.08
CA SER A 295 -2.95 -9.09 1.59
C SER A 295 -2.54 -10.36 0.84
N ILE A 296 -3.42 -11.39 0.88
CA ILE A 296 -3.34 -12.50 -0.07
C ILE A 296 -3.77 -12.10 -1.50
N MET A 297 -4.26 -10.87 -1.68
CA MET A 297 -4.63 -10.28 -2.98
C MET A 297 -5.55 -11.20 -3.80
N LEU A 298 -6.81 -11.38 -3.35
CA LEU A 298 -7.81 -12.16 -4.11
C LEU A 298 -7.98 -11.66 -5.56
N GLU A 299 -7.68 -10.38 -5.80
CA GLU A 299 -7.59 -9.78 -7.13
C GLU A 299 -6.48 -8.73 -7.13
N GLU A 300 -5.61 -8.77 -8.13
CA GLU A 300 -4.56 -7.77 -8.36
C GLU A 300 -4.39 -7.55 -9.88
N ASN A 301 -4.83 -6.39 -10.37
CA ASN A 301 -4.84 -6.07 -11.79
C ASN A 301 -3.72 -5.10 -12.18
N VAL A 302 -3.22 -4.30 -11.24
CA VAL A 302 -2.28 -3.20 -11.55
C VAL A 302 -0.88 -3.74 -11.82
N VAL A 303 -0.36 -4.59 -10.93
CA VAL A 303 0.94 -5.25 -11.09
C VAL A 303 0.89 -6.30 -12.20
N LYS A 304 -0.26 -7.00 -12.33
CA LYS A 304 -0.50 -7.95 -13.42
C LYS A 304 -0.44 -7.29 -14.80
N ALA A 305 -0.95 -6.06 -14.94
CA ALA A 305 -0.83 -5.30 -16.20
C ALA A 305 0.63 -5.04 -16.59
N ALA A 306 1.53 -4.93 -15.61
CA ALA A 306 2.98 -4.82 -15.82
C ALA A 306 3.68 -6.18 -16.07
N GLY A 307 2.92 -7.26 -16.26
CA GLY A 307 3.45 -8.59 -16.56
C GLY A 307 3.97 -9.37 -15.35
N THR A 308 3.65 -8.95 -14.13
CA THR A 308 4.02 -9.65 -12.90
C THR A 308 2.76 -10.18 -12.23
N ALA A 309 2.64 -11.48 -12.08
CA ALA A 309 1.51 -12.13 -11.44
C ALA A 309 2.00 -13.28 -10.54
N TYR A 310 1.54 -13.27 -9.31
CA TYR A 310 1.74 -14.33 -8.33
C TYR A 310 0.39 -14.69 -7.71
N ASP A 311 0.10 -15.97 -7.63
CA ASP A 311 -1.12 -16.46 -6.98
C ASP A 311 -0.83 -16.78 -5.52
N MET A 312 -1.62 -16.20 -4.62
CA MET A 312 -1.53 -16.43 -3.17
C MET A 312 -2.87 -16.94 -2.64
N SER A 313 -2.80 -17.89 -1.73
CA SER A 313 -3.93 -18.34 -0.93
C SER A 313 -3.62 -18.22 0.55
N ILE A 314 -4.64 -18.31 1.40
CA ILE A 314 -4.43 -18.33 2.85
C ILE A 314 -3.44 -19.44 3.23
N GLN A 315 -3.59 -20.65 2.67
CA GLN A 315 -2.69 -21.76 2.99
C GLN A 315 -1.26 -21.49 2.54
N LYS A 316 -1.05 -21.00 1.31
CA LYS A 316 0.29 -20.64 0.83
C LYS A 316 0.94 -19.55 1.69
N MET A 317 0.18 -18.54 2.12
CA MET A 317 0.66 -17.49 3.00
C MET A 317 1.09 -18.06 4.35
N VAL A 318 0.28 -18.91 4.93
CA VAL A 318 0.61 -19.61 6.19
C VAL A 318 1.86 -20.47 6.03
N ASP A 319 1.93 -21.28 4.97
CA ASP A 319 3.08 -22.16 4.70
C ASP A 319 4.37 -21.34 4.50
N MET A 320 4.28 -20.20 3.80
CA MET A 320 5.40 -19.29 3.57
C MET A 320 5.93 -18.71 4.88
N ILE A 321 5.04 -18.26 5.77
CA ILE A 321 5.41 -17.69 7.08
C ILE A 321 5.99 -18.78 7.99
N GLN A 322 5.31 -19.90 8.11
CA GLN A 322 5.72 -21.01 9.00
C GLN A 322 6.99 -21.71 8.50
N GLY A 323 7.14 -21.88 7.18
CA GLY A 323 8.35 -22.43 6.57
C GLY A 323 9.60 -21.61 6.82
N ALA A 324 9.46 -20.31 7.14
CA ALA A 324 10.55 -19.44 7.59
C ALA A 324 10.73 -19.42 9.12
N GLY A 325 9.97 -20.22 9.88
CA GLY A 325 10.09 -20.34 11.34
C GLY A 325 9.30 -19.29 12.13
N TRP A 326 8.36 -18.60 11.51
CA TRP A 326 7.52 -17.58 12.16
C TRP A 326 6.11 -18.10 12.45
N GLN A 327 5.40 -17.42 13.37
CA GLN A 327 4.00 -17.69 13.66
C GLN A 327 3.08 -16.89 12.72
N ALA A 328 2.28 -17.57 11.91
CA ALA A 328 1.33 -16.93 11.01
C ALA A 328 0.05 -16.51 11.75
N ALA A 329 -0.42 -15.29 11.50
CA ALA A 329 -1.68 -14.79 12.02
C ALA A 329 -2.43 -13.94 10.99
N GLN A 330 -3.73 -14.18 10.84
CA GLN A 330 -4.61 -13.32 10.07
C GLN A 330 -5.08 -12.15 10.94
N ARG A 331 -5.05 -10.95 10.39
CA ARG A 331 -5.50 -9.72 11.03
C ARG A 331 -6.66 -9.04 10.28
N ASP A 332 -7.29 -8.09 10.95
CA ASP A 332 -8.18 -7.11 10.32
C ASP A 332 -7.42 -5.86 9.83
N THR A 333 -8.16 -4.83 9.38
CA THR A 333 -7.60 -3.55 8.90
C THR A 333 -6.87 -2.78 10.01
N GLU A 334 -7.29 -2.90 11.26
CA GLU A 334 -6.74 -2.21 12.43
C GLU A 334 -5.59 -2.99 13.11
N TYR A 335 -5.09 -4.03 12.44
CA TYR A 335 -4.04 -4.94 12.94
C TYR A 335 -4.45 -5.78 14.17
N ASN A 336 -5.76 -5.91 14.46
CA ASN A 336 -6.25 -6.87 15.44
C ASN A 336 -6.11 -8.30 14.89
N VAL A 337 -5.49 -9.19 15.65
CA VAL A 337 -5.38 -10.61 15.27
C VAL A 337 -6.74 -11.27 15.42
N ILE A 338 -7.26 -11.81 14.32
CA ILE A 338 -8.54 -12.52 14.28
C ILE A 338 -8.38 -14.03 14.24
N LYS A 339 -7.24 -14.53 13.77
CA LYS A 339 -6.93 -15.95 13.73
C LYS A 339 -5.42 -16.19 13.76
N THR A 340 -4.97 -17.14 14.60
CA THR A 340 -3.59 -17.61 14.61
C THR A 340 -3.55 -19.02 14.03
N TYR A 341 -2.57 -19.29 13.19
CA TYR A 341 -2.36 -20.58 12.53
C TYR A 341 -1.21 -21.31 13.21
N GLY A 342 -1.48 -22.48 13.78
CA GLY A 342 -0.56 -23.44 14.39
C GLY A 342 0.63 -22.85 15.16
N GLY A 343 0.83 -23.26 16.42
CA GLY A 343 2.12 -23.15 17.07
C GLY A 343 3.15 -24.04 16.35
N LYS A 344 4.46 -23.77 16.52
CA LYS A 344 5.53 -24.65 16.04
C LYS A 344 5.09 -26.09 16.21
N ALA A 345 4.97 -26.84 15.10
CA ALA A 345 4.92 -28.28 15.19
C ALA A 345 6.21 -28.67 15.96
N ASP A 346 6.05 -29.32 17.11
CA ASP A 346 7.18 -29.90 17.82
C ASP A 346 7.92 -30.78 16.83
N VAL A 347 9.06 -30.28 16.33
CA VAL A 347 9.98 -31.11 15.56
C VAL A 347 10.55 -32.07 16.57
N LYS A 348 9.96 -33.29 16.58
CA LYS A 348 10.50 -34.44 17.29
C LYS A 348 11.79 -34.92 16.62
#